data_e9ff627d2319b5e4bb082ff1e54065fe
#
_entry.id   e9ff627d2319b5e4bb082ff1e54065fe
#
_cell.length_a   1.000
_cell.length_b   1.000
_cell.length_c   1.000
_cell.angle_alpha   90.00
_cell.angle_beta   90.00
_cell.angle_gamma   90.00
#
_symmetry.space_group_name_H-M   'P 1'
#
loop_
_entity.id
_entity.type
_entity.pdbx_description
1 polymer ?
#
loop_
_entity_poly.entity_id
_entity_poly.type
_entity_poly.pdbx_seq_one_letter_code
_entity_poly.pdbx_strand_id
1 'polypeptide(L)'
;MKTKLLRPLIICIVACTLVGCKKKNNSTETETKIPESGINLVENNATEYRILYEMNGPSCTMFAANELQTFISQSSGVTIPTSQDTGEEFNAHTKVISLGNTNIFKTCGLEISDDMLNTGYYLKRMENTLIINAKDGNGVANAVYDMLHYTIDLEIYADDEIDYRKTDRVPLLDFDIKHIPYIDIRDVLMKSLSTQYRRRMKLFTGEGMGQWVSFAHTTITKYLPRATFYTDHPDWYNSTGTQVCYSNEAMRHEMAKRIEQDIMSHPDGKFVMIGHEDNFDMCNCDKCVAERAKYGGYGGQELHFTNLIADEVDAWLKDNIPGREVMYVFFAYQTSALPPVLTEVVNGVEKPVLDSNGNYQPITDLAIRKNVAVFYCPIEADFSKPFDENNNGTQYDQLKGWSDIFHKYNLYSNILIWSYSLSVRNYMIPFNNFGIVQDAYDFYQKLGACYVMEQCNHDSGIPCFSSLRIYTYSKLLYEPNLDYNKLVDDFARHYYGEAVNEFLEYFYFIRALYSQKNVSGSIWASIETTELWSLPTLEYIMSIIDRAFAAIEPLRNSNPQRFAVLNDRLRRERMTPIFLLFRLYMPFLTQEQKEEYIDDFAFYANKYEIIQTGEAENNLEGIISEWKASIYG
;
A
#
# COMPACT_ATOMS: atom_id res chain seq x y z
N MET A 1 53.91 28.75 22.36
CA MET A 1 53.06 29.97 22.22
C MET A 1 52.46 30.03 20.82
N LYS A 2 51.17 30.19 20.77
CA LYS A 2 50.16 30.42 19.72
C LYS A 2 49.30 29.20 19.39
N THR A 3 48.35 28.94 20.29
CA THR A 3 47.05 28.37 20.08
C THR A 3 46.32 29.13 18.99
N LYS A 4 45.88 28.46 17.92
CA LYS A 4 44.86 28.96 17.02
C LYS A 4 43.59 28.19 17.26
N LEU A 5 42.58 28.90 17.78
CA LEU A 5 41.20 28.48 17.90
C LEU A 5 40.64 28.06 16.55
N LEU A 6 40.16 26.86 16.44
CA LEU A 6 39.12 26.50 15.46
C LEU A 6 37.78 27.01 15.98
N ARG A 7 37.22 28.00 15.28
CA ARG A 7 35.83 28.43 15.48
C ARG A 7 34.90 27.43 14.82
N PRO A 8 33.77 27.13 15.42
CA PRO A 8 32.79 26.22 14.84
C PRO A 8 32.05 26.86 13.66
N LEU A 9 32.10 26.19 12.52
CA LEU A 9 31.40 26.54 11.29
C LEU A 9 30.12 25.74 11.19
N ILE A 10 29.22 25.86 12.15
CA ILE A 10 27.95 25.09 12.19
C ILE A 10 26.81 25.98 12.69
N ILE A 11 26.61 27.15 12.13
CA ILE A 11 25.39 27.95 12.35
C ILE A 11 25.08 28.73 11.07
N CYS A 12 24.74 28.06 9.99
CA CYS A 12 24.17 28.72 8.79
C CYS A 12 23.41 27.77 7.83
N ILE A 13 22.90 26.62 8.27
CA ILE A 13 22.20 25.67 7.34
C ILE A 13 20.67 25.62 7.57
N VAL A 14 20.13 26.30 8.57
CA VAL A 14 18.68 26.23 8.85
C VAL A 14 17.88 27.41 8.24
N ALA A 15 18.51 28.41 7.62
CA ALA A 15 17.82 29.63 7.21
C ALA A 15 17.63 29.86 5.70
N CYS A 16 17.99 28.94 4.81
CA CYS A 16 17.97 29.22 3.35
C CYS A 16 17.19 28.25 2.46
N THR A 17 16.22 27.50 2.95
CA THR A 17 15.36 26.68 2.08
C THR A 17 13.88 27.10 2.08
N LEU A 18 13.58 28.37 2.26
CA LEU A 18 12.22 28.94 2.16
C LEU A 18 11.98 29.78 0.90
N VAL A 19 12.69 29.53 -0.20
CA VAL A 19 12.37 30.22 -1.46
C VAL A 19 12.37 29.20 -2.59
N GLY A 20 11.18 28.70 -2.94
CA GLY A 20 11.02 27.86 -4.13
C GLY A 20 9.76 27.04 -4.24
N CYS A 21 8.78 27.19 -3.35
CA CYS A 21 7.46 26.61 -3.60
C CYS A 21 6.51 27.66 -4.15
N LYS A 22 6.07 27.47 -5.40
CA LYS A 22 4.92 28.16 -5.96
C LYS A 22 3.75 27.96 -5.01
N LYS A 23 3.13 29.06 -4.55
CA LYS A 23 1.89 29.04 -3.78
C LYS A 23 0.84 28.20 -4.52
N LYS A 24 0.66 26.95 -4.12
CA LYS A 24 -0.67 26.31 -4.20
C LYS A 24 -1.51 27.03 -3.14
N ASN A 25 -2.70 27.44 -3.51
CA ASN A 25 -3.65 28.07 -2.60
C ASN A 25 -3.80 27.16 -1.37
N ASN A 26 -3.43 27.69 -0.21
CA ASN A 26 -3.86 27.15 1.07
C ASN A 26 -5.40 27.33 1.15
N SER A 27 -6.15 26.35 0.67
CA SER A 27 -7.43 26.06 1.26
C SER A 27 -7.12 25.38 2.60
N THR A 28 -7.20 26.11 3.69
CA THR A 28 -7.50 25.53 4.99
C THR A 28 -8.84 24.82 4.80
N GLU A 29 -8.82 23.52 4.46
CA GLU A 29 -9.99 22.68 4.62
C GLU A 29 -10.30 22.68 6.13
N THR A 30 -11.25 23.52 6.52
CA THR A 30 -11.99 23.31 7.75
C THR A 30 -12.72 21.99 7.57
N GLU A 31 -12.27 20.96 8.29
CA GLU A 31 -12.97 19.68 8.40
C GLU A 31 -14.47 19.97 8.57
N THR A 32 -15.29 19.49 7.63
CA THR A 32 -16.72 19.82 7.62
C THR A 32 -17.36 19.13 8.81
N LYS A 33 -17.57 19.86 9.88
CA LYS A 33 -18.15 19.32 11.11
C LYS A 33 -19.58 18.86 10.83
N ILE A 34 -19.82 17.55 10.96
CA ILE A 34 -21.16 16.98 10.80
C ILE A 34 -22.02 17.40 11.99
N PRO A 35 -23.21 17.99 11.76
CA PRO A 35 -24.07 18.42 12.85
C PRO A 35 -24.55 17.28 13.74
N GLU A 36 -24.78 17.56 15.02
CA GLU A 36 -25.47 16.64 15.91
C GLU A 36 -26.98 16.63 15.61
N SER A 37 -27.59 15.44 15.57
CA SER A 37 -29.02 15.27 15.32
C SER A 37 -29.92 15.64 16.54
N GLY A 38 -29.32 15.86 17.69
CA GLY A 38 -30.04 15.96 18.96
C GLY A 38 -30.36 14.61 19.61
N ILE A 39 -29.98 13.50 19.00
CA ILE A 39 -30.16 12.14 19.51
C ILE A 39 -28.79 11.62 19.96
N ASN A 40 -28.75 10.77 20.99
CA ASN A 40 -27.55 10.17 21.50
C ASN A 40 -27.56 8.64 21.32
N LEU A 41 -26.43 8.07 20.87
CA LEU A 41 -26.19 6.63 20.87
C LEU A 41 -25.95 6.11 22.27
N VAL A 42 -25.24 6.91 23.08
CA VAL A 42 -25.01 6.68 24.52
C VAL A 42 -25.23 7.98 25.28
N GLU A 43 -25.94 7.91 26.39
CA GLU A 43 -26.13 9.01 27.30
C GLU A 43 -26.44 8.46 28.71
N ASN A 44 -25.98 9.15 29.77
CA ASN A 44 -26.22 8.79 31.17
C ASN A 44 -25.86 7.33 31.51
N ASN A 45 -24.72 6.85 31.00
CA ASN A 45 -24.23 5.46 31.14
C ASN A 45 -25.20 4.39 30.62
N ALA A 46 -26.04 4.71 29.64
CA ALA A 46 -26.98 3.79 29.03
C ALA A 46 -27.10 3.98 27.52
N THR A 47 -27.60 2.96 26.86
CA THR A 47 -27.97 3.00 25.44
C THR A 47 -29.30 2.32 25.21
N GLU A 48 -30.10 2.85 24.29
CA GLU A 48 -31.29 2.19 23.75
C GLU A 48 -31.02 1.66 22.32
N TYR A 49 -29.81 1.90 21.81
CA TYR A 49 -29.39 1.43 20.50
C TYR A 49 -28.90 -0.01 20.53
N ARG A 50 -28.98 -0.64 19.36
CA ARG A 50 -28.36 -1.94 19.07
C ARG A 50 -27.72 -1.88 17.69
N ILE A 51 -26.72 -2.71 17.47
CA ILE A 51 -26.05 -2.90 16.18
C ILE A 51 -26.60 -4.15 15.53
N LEU A 52 -27.17 -4.03 14.34
CA LEU A 52 -27.57 -5.16 13.49
C LEU A 52 -26.62 -5.26 12.29
N TYR A 53 -26.11 -6.45 12.05
CA TYR A 53 -25.31 -6.72 10.86
C TYR A 53 -25.96 -7.83 10.01
N GLU A 54 -25.72 -7.80 8.72
CA GLU A 54 -26.33 -8.71 7.75
C GLU A 54 -26.11 -10.18 8.10
N MET A 55 -27.15 -10.99 7.89
CA MET A 55 -27.08 -12.43 8.10
C MET A 55 -26.30 -13.09 6.96
N ASN A 56 -25.35 -13.98 7.30
CA ASN A 56 -24.48 -14.67 6.33
C ASN A 56 -23.66 -13.73 5.41
N GLY A 57 -23.47 -12.50 5.84
CA GLY A 57 -22.65 -11.51 5.13
C GLY A 57 -21.15 -11.76 5.26
N PRO A 58 -20.32 -10.96 4.58
CA PRO A 58 -18.87 -11.06 4.66
C PRO A 58 -18.35 -10.96 6.10
N SER A 59 -17.30 -11.71 6.42
CA SER A 59 -16.65 -11.67 7.74
C SER A 59 -16.21 -10.25 8.15
N CYS A 60 -15.93 -9.40 7.16
CA CYS A 60 -15.55 -8.02 7.38
C CYS A 60 -16.71 -7.17 7.93
N THR A 61 -17.97 -7.44 7.58
CA THR A 61 -19.15 -6.74 8.15
C THR A 61 -19.33 -7.09 9.63
N MET A 62 -19.19 -8.36 10.00
CA MET A 62 -19.21 -8.77 11.41
C MET A 62 -18.05 -8.16 12.20
N PHE A 63 -16.86 -8.12 11.60
CA PHE A 63 -15.71 -7.45 12.19
C PHE A 63 -15.98 -5.97 12.44
N ALA A 64 -16.57 -5.25 11.48
CA ALA A 64 -16.94 -3.84 11.60
C ALA A 64 -17.94 -3.60 12.76
N ALA A 65 -18.93 -4.49 12.93
CA ALA A 65 -19.87 -4.42 14.05
C ALA A 65 -19.17 -4.57 15.41
N ASN A 66 -18.21 -5.49 15.52
CA ASN A 66 -17.42 -5.70 16.73
C ASN A 66 -16.48 -4.52 17.04
N GLU A 67 -15.84 -3.93 16.04
CA GLU A 67 -15.00 -2.73 16.20
C GLU A 67 -15.84 -1.53 16.65
N LEU A 68 -17.01 -1.31 16.04
CA LEU A 68 -17.94 -0.27 16.46
C LEU A 68 -18.33 -0.42 17.94
N GLN A 69 -18.75 -1.62 18.34
CA GLN A 69 -19.08 -1.94 19.72
C GLN A 69 -17.89 -1.67 20.66
N THR A 70 -16.72 -2.14 20.27
CA THR A 70 -15.48 -2.04 21.06
C THR A 70 -15.09 -0.59 21.31
N PHE A 71 -14.99 0.23 20.26
CA PHE A 71 -14.53 1.62 20.41
C PHE A 71 -15.57 2.51 21.11
N ILE A 72 -16.87 2.32 20.86
CA ILE A 72 -17.91 3.01 21.64
C ILE A 72 -17.84 2.61 23.11
N SER A 73 -17.68 1.31 23.40
CA SER A 73 -17.55 0.84 24.79
C SER A 73 -16.29 1.38 25.47
N GLN A 74 -15.16 1.39 24.76
CA GLN A 74 -13.91 1.95 25.27
C GLN A 74 -14.01 3.46 25.50
N SER A 75 -14.71 4.19 24.63
CA SER A 75 -14.91 5.65 24.75
C SER A 75 -15.86 6.01 25.89
N SER A 76 -17.01 5.33 25.98
CA SER A 76 -18.13 5.73 26.85
C SER A 76 -18.34 4.88 28.10
N GLY A 77 -17.70 3.71 28.18
CA GLY A 77 -17.99 2.71 29.22
C GLY A 77 -19.27 1.90 28.97
N VAL A 78 -20.02 2.17 27.88
CA VAL A 78 -21.29 1.50 27.58
C VAL A 78 -21.16 0.60 26.35
N THR A 79 -21.57 -0.65 26.48
CA THR A 79 -21.57 -1.62 25.38
C THR A 79 -22.90 -1.59 24.65
N ILE A 80 -22.91 -1.24 23.36
CA ILE A 80 -24.09 -1.35 22.50
C ILE A 80 -24.26 -2.82 22.09
N PRO A 81 -25.41 -3.49 22.35
CA PRO A 81 -25.60 -4.89 21.99
C PRO A 81 -25.56 -5.10 20.47
N THR A 82 -24.94 -6.21 20.06
CA THR A 82 -24.72 -6.56 18.65
C THR A 82 -25.40 -7.89 18.33
N SER A 83 -26.11 -7.98 17.21
CA SER A 83 -26.75 -9.21 16.73
C SER A 83 -26.83 -9.27 15.20
N GLN A 84 -27.03 -10.48 14.67
CA GLN A 84 -27.39 -10.64 13.26
C GLN A 84 -28.82 -10.13 13.00
N ASP A 85 -29.03 -9.64 11.77
CA ASP A 85 -30.35 -9.28 11.29
C ASP A 85 -31.23 -10.53 11.16
N THR A 86 -32.45 -10.45 11.68
CA THR A 86 -33.46 -11.52 11.66
C THR A 86 -34.64 -11.21 10.74
N GLY A 87 -34.52 -10.20 9.87
CA GLY A 87 -35.55 -9.80 8.91
C GLY A 87 -36.39 -8.61 9.38
N GLU A 88 -35.87 -7.77 10.27
CA GLU A 88 -36.55 -6.56 10.72
C GLU A 88 -36.65 -5.51 9.60
N GLU A 89 -37.85 -4.97 9.38
CA GLU A 89 -38.08 -3.93 8.39
C GLU A 89 -37.70 -2.53 8.94
N PHE A 90 -37.37 -1.63 8.03
CA PHE A 90 -37.07 -0.24 8.37
C PHE A 90 -38.27 0.41 9.09
N ASN A 91 -37.97 1.04 10.23
CA ASN A 91 -38.88 1.90 10.96
C ASN A 91 -38.11 3.10 11.50
N ALA A 92 -38.49 4.30 11.09
CA ALA A 92 -37.84 5.55 11.45
C ALA A 92 -37.67 5.80 12.96
N HIS A 93 -38.52 5.18 13.80
CA HIS A 93 -38.47 5.32 15.24
C HIS A 93 -37.58 4.29 15.94
N THR A 94 -37.12 3.29 15.22
CA THR A 94 -36.27 2.21 15.78
C THR A 94 -34.84 2.72 16.00
N LYS A 95 -34.31 2.55 17.20
CA LYS A 95 -32.93 2.91 17.57
C LYS A 95 -31.96 1.79 17.20
N VAL A 96 -31.51 1.81 15.94
CA VAL A 96 -30.68 0.78 15.34
C VAL A 96 -29.53 1.39 14.55
N ILE A 97 -28.36 0.76 14.61
CA ILE A 97 -27.25 0.93 13.67
C ILE A 97 -27.24 -0.30 12.78
N SER A 98 -27.58 -0.14 11.50
CA SER A 98 -27.71 -1.21 10.50
C SER A 98 -26.46 -1.28 9.65
N LEU A 99 -25.76 -2.41 9.64
CA LEU A 99 -24.50 -2.65 8.94
C LEU A 99 -24.64 -3.70 7.83
N GLY A 100 -24.31 -3.31 6.61
CA GLY A 100 -24.37 -4.17 5.44
C GLY A 100 -25.79 -4.33 4.89
N ASN A 101 -26.00 -5.38 4.10
CA ASN A 101 -27.23 -5.61 3.36
C ASN A 101 -28.34 -6.25 4.23
N THR A 102 -28.66 -5.61 5.37
CA THR A 102 -29.74 -6.01 6.28
C THR A 102 -31.12 -5.85 5.65
N ASN A 103 -32.17 -6.42 6.25
CA ASN A 103 -33.53 -6.18 5.80
C ASN A 103 -33.98 -4.72 6.06
N ILE A 104 -33.44 -4.07 7.09
CA ILE A 104 -33.63 -2.62 7.30
C ILE A 104 -33.13 -1.83 6.09
N PHE A 105 -31.92 -2.12 5.57
CA PHE A 105 -31.43 -1.46 4.35
C PHE A 105 -32.32 -1.75 3.15
N LYS A 106 -32.74 -3.00 2.94
CA LYS A 106 -33.59 -3.40 1.80
C LYS A 106 -34.95 -2.71 1.78
N THR A 107 -35.45 -2.30 2.96
CA THR A 107 -36.79 -1.72 3.11
C THR A 107 -36.78 -0.21 3.37
N CYS A 108 -35.60 0.40 3.55
CA CYS A 108 -35.51 1.85 3.83
C CYS A 108 -35.59 2.75 2.58
N GLY A 109 -35.62 2.18 1.39
CA GLY A 109 -35.68 2.91 0.12
C GLY A 109 -34.33 3.45 -0.38
N LEU A 110 -33.21 3.03 0.20
CA LEU A 110 -31.87 3.28 -0.33
C LEU A 110 -31.42 2.11 -1.19
N GLU A 111 -30.67 2.42 -2.23
CA GLU A 111 -30.06 1.42 -3.11
C GLU A 111 -28.56 1.69 -3.25
N ILE A 112 -27.75 0.64 -3.38
CA ILE A 112 -26.34 0.77 -3.73
C ILE A 112 -26.26 1.17 -5.20
N SER A 113 -25.71 2.35 -5.47
CA SER A 113 -25.55 2.86 -6.83
C SER A 113 -24.39 2.19 -7.58
N ASP A 114 -24.49 2.12 -8.91
CA ASP A 114 -23.48 1.45 -9.75
C ASP A 114 -22.11 2.15 -9.70
N ASP A 115 -22.07 3.45 -9.51
CA ASP A 115 -20.86 4.26 -9.37
C ASP A 115 -20.16 4.10 -8.01
N MET A 116 -20.82 3.46 -7.04
CA MET A 116 -20.19 3.11 -5.77
C MET A 116 -19.28 1.92 -5.98
N LEU A 117 -17.98 2.15 -6.00
CA LEU A 117 -16.95 1.12 -6.15
C LEU A 117 -17.01 0.08 -5.00
N ASN A 118 -16.13 -0.93 -4.98
CA ASN A 118 -16.22 -2.02 -3.99
C ASN A 118 -16.08 -1.52 -2.54
N THR A 119 -15.16 -0.58 -2.30
CA THR A 119 -14.88 -0.06 -0.95
C THR A 119 -15.54 1.29 -0.64
N GLY A 120 -16.37 1.78 -1.56
CA GLY A 120 -17.28 2.92 -1.32
C GLY A 120 -18.44 2.53 -0.40
N TYR A 121 -19.11 3.52 0.19
CA TYR A 121 -20.17 3.24 1.17
C TYR A 121 -21.21 4.35 1.26
N TYR A 122 -22.37 4.01 1.81
CA TYR A 122 -23.32 4.93 2.42
C TYR A 122 -23.15 4.93 3.94
N LEU A 123 -23.13 6.13 4.52
CA LEU A 123 -23.24 6.39 5.94
C LEU A 123 -24.35 7.45 6.10
N LYS A 124 -25.57 7.01 6.42
CA LYS A 124 -26.74 7.87 6.39
C LYS A 124 -27.63 7.70 7.61
N ARG A 125 -27.96 8.81 8.29
CA ARG A 125 -28.99 8.84 9.31
C ARG A 125 -30.37 8.97 8.67
N MET A 126 -31.28 8.14 9.11
CA MET A 126 -32.71 8.20 8.79
C MET A 126 -33.51 8.19 10.09
N GLU A 127 -33.87 9.38 10.59
CA GLU A 127 -34.50 9.60 11.88
C GLU A 127 -33.66 8.98 13.04
N ASN A 128 -34.17 7.96 13.72
CA ASN A 128 -33.46 7.27 14.80
C ASN A 128 -32.54 6.14 14.31
N THR A 129 -32.60 5.79 13.04
CA THR A 129 -31.82 4.68 12.46
C THR A 129 -30.56 5.22 11.76
N LEU A 130 -29.41 4.61 12.01
CA LEU A 130 -28.19 4.83 11.25
C LEU A 130 -28.00 3.68 10.26
N ILE A 131 -27.91 4.00 8.98
CA ILE A 131 -27.68 3.05 7.88
C ILE A 131 -26.23 3.15 7.45
N ILE A 132 -25.53 2.02 7.45
CA ILE A 132 -24.18 1.86 6.89
C ILE A 132 -24.21 0.68 5.92
N ASN A 133 -24.00 0.92 4.64
CA ASN A 133 -23.92 -0.14 3.65
C ASN A 133 -22.94 0.16 2.52
N ALA A 134 -22.45 -0.90 1.87
CA ALA A 134 -21.46 -0.88 0.80
C ALA A 134 -21.65 -2.10 -0.12
N LYS A 135 -20.97 -2.12 -1.28
CA LYS A 135 -20.92 -3.32 -2.14
C LYS A 135 -20.12 -4.46 -1.48
N ASP A 136 -19.12 -4.10 -0.67
CA ASP A 136 -18.20 -5.05 -0.03
C ASP A 136 -18.10 -4.76 1.48
N GLY A 137 -17.82 -5.80 2.27
CA GLY A 137 -17.66 -5.65 3.72
C GLY A 137 -16.50 -4.73 4.13
N ASN A 138 -15.49 -4.54 3.28
CA ASN A 138 -14.43 -3.55 3.52
C ASN A 138 -14.99 -2.12 3.47
N GLY A 139 -15.92 -1.81 2.57
CA GLY A 139 -16.61 -0.52 2.53
C GLY A 139 -17.42 -0.27 3.80
N VAL A 140 -18.11 -1.29 4.33
CA VAL A 140 -18.81 -1.21 5.63
C VAL A 140 -17.84 -0.89 6.77
N ALA A 141 -16.68 -1.56 6.81
CA ALA A 141 -15.67 -1.31 7.82
C ALA A 141 -15.09 0.12 7.70
N ASN A 142 -14.81 0.59 6.48
CA ASN A 142 -14.34 1.96 6.24
C ASN A 142 -15.35 2.99 6.76
N ALA A 143 -16.65 2.79 6.49
CA ALA A 143 -17.71 3.67 6.98
C ALA A 143 -17.81 3.68 8.51
N VAL A 144 -17.61 2.54 9.17
CA VAL A 144 -17.59 2.45 10.64
C VAL A 144 -16.42 3.25 11.21
N TYR A 145 -15.23 3.17 10.63
CA TYR A 145 -14.08 3.97 11.09
C TYR A 145 -14.28 5.46 10.84
N ASP A 146 -14.89 5.87 9.73
CA ASP A 146 -15.21 7.27 9.49
C ASP A 146 -16.30 7.77 10.46
N MET A 147 -17.32 6.95 10.73
CA MET A 147 -18.32 7.26 11.77
C MET A 147 -17.65 7.48 13.14
N LEU A 148 -16.76 6.58 13.54
CA LEU A 148 -16.05 6.67 14.82
C LEU A 148 -15.11 7.88 14.87
N HIS A 149 -14.43 8.19 13.78
CA HIS A 149 -13.62 9.39 13.65
C HIS A 149 -14.46 10.66 13.93
N TYR A 150 -15.58 10.83 13.24
CA TYR A 150 -16.45 12.00 13.44
C TYR A 150 -17.14 12.03 14.81
N THR A 151 -17.41 10.88 15.41
CA THR A 151 -18.24 10.78 16.62
C THR A 151 -17.43 10.83 17.90
N ILE A 152 -16.29 10.16 17.96
CA ILE A 152 -15.44 10.03 19.15
C ILE A 152 -13.97 10.40 18.89
N ASP A 153 -13.69 11.09 17.80
CA ASP A 153 -12.34 11.53 17.41
C ASP A 153 -11.35 10.34 17.30
N LEU A 154 -11.84 9.16 16.82
CA LEU A 154 -11.00 7.99 16.67
C LEU A 154 -9.90 8.24 15.63
N GLU A 155 -8.65 8.06 16.04
CA GLU A 155 -7.50 8.07 15.14
C GLU A 155 -6.58 6.88 15.44
N ILE A 156 -6.09 6.22 14.39
CA ILE A 156 -5.26 5.03 14.47
C ILE A 156 -3.91 5.36 13.85
N TYR A 157 -2.90 5.50 14.70
CA TYR A 157 -1.53 5.81 14.28
C TYR A 157 -0.70 4.55 14.03
N ALA A 158 -0.89 3.53 14.90
CA ALA A 158 -0.27 2.22 14.77
C ALA A 158 -1.17 1.15 15.42
N ASP A 159 -0.81 -0.12 15.29
CA ASP A 159 -1.57 -1.23 15.91
C ASP A 159 -1.64 -1.08 17.44
N ASP A 160 -0.59 -0.50 18.02
CA ASP A 160 -0.40 -0.25 19.45
C ASP A 160 -0.53 1.24 19.86
N GLU A 161 -0.97 2.12 18.94
CA GLU A 161 -1.16 3.56 19.21
C GLU A 161 -2.47 4.04 18.58
N ILE A 162 -3.53 4.04 19.40
CA ILE A 162 -4.89 4.40 18.98
C ILE A 162 -5.40 5.45 19.95
N ASP A 163 -5.86 6.57 19.40
CA ASP A 163 -6.45 7.67 20.18
C ASP A 163 -7.95 7.80 19.92
N TYR A 164 -8.69 8.14 20.94
CA TYR A 164 -10.13 8.42 20.88
C TYR A 164 -10.57 9.20 22.11
N ARG A 165 -11.60 10.01 21.93
CA ARG A 165 -12.16 10.83 23.02
C ARG A 165 -12.93 9.98 24.02
N LYS A 166 -12.59 10.12 25.30
CA LYS A 166 -13.39 9.60 26.43
C LYS A 166 -14.57 10.52 26.68
N THR A 167 -15.78 9.95 26.76
CA THR A 167 -17.00 10.75 26.95
C THR A 167 -18.10 9.91 27.54
N ASP A 168 -18.97 10.52 28.34
CA ASP A 168 -20.21 9.93 28.88
C ASP A 168 -21.41 10.09 27.93
N ARG A 169 -21.22 10.84 26.84
CA ARG A 169 -22.22 11.09 25.82
C ARG A 169 -21.64 10.87 24.42
N VAL A 170 -22.24 9.97 23.67
CA VAL A 170 -21.90 9.70 22.26
C VAL A 170 -23.07 10.15 21.39
N PRO A 171 -22.95 11.29 20.67
CA PRO A 171 -24.03 11.78 19.83
C PRO A 171 -24.23 10.91 18.59
N LEU A 172 -25.47 10.81 18.10
CA LEU A 172 -25.75 10.43 16.74
C LEU A 172 -25.65 11.68 15.87
N LEU A 173 -24.71 11.70 14.94
CA LEU A 173 -24.54 12.81 14.02
C LEU A 173 -25.53 12.72 12.85
N ASP A 174 -25.78 13.86 12.20
CA ASP A 174 -26.68 13.95 11.04
C ASP A 174 -25.96 13.54 9.75
N PHE A 175 -25.55 12.27 9.70
CA PHE A 175 -24.82 11.72 8.57
C PHE A 175 -25.67 11.66 7.30
N ASP A 176 -25.12 12.15 6.20
CA ASP A 176 -25.63 11.96 4.84
C ASP A 176 -24.43 11.89 3.87
N ILE A 177 -23.67 10.80 3.97
CA ILE A 177 -22.44 10.59 3.22
C ILE A 177 -22.62 9.45 2.23
N LYS A 178 -22.36 9.74 0.95
CA LYS A 178 -22.04 8.78 -0.09
C LYS A 178 -20.54 8.94 -0.38
N HIS A 179 -19.73 8.01 0.08
CA HIS A 179 -18.29 8.03 -0.18
C HIS A 179 -17.96 7.17 -1.39
N ILE A 180 -17.25 7.75 -2.36
CA ILE A 180 -16.66 7.05 -3.51
C ILE A 180 -15.15 7.15 -3.34
N PRO A 181 -14.42 6.04 -3.19
CA PRO A 181 -12.99 6.08 -2.94
C PRO A 181 -12.23 6.60 -4.16
N TYR A 182 -11.15 7.34 -3.94
CA TYR A 182 -10.23 7.78 -5.00
C TYR A 182 -9.53 6.58 -5.65
N ILE A 183 -9.07 5.63 -4.84
CA ILE A 183 -8.53 4.35 -5.25
C ILE A 183 -9.38 3.28 -4.56
N ASP A 184 -10.05 2.43 -5.33
CA ASP A 184 -11.01 1.46 -4.78
C ASP A 184 -10.31 0.41 -3.91
N ILE A 185 -9.28 -0.25 -4.43
CA ILE A 185 -8.55 -1.29 -3.72
C ILE A 185 -7.15 -0.77 -3.39
N ARG A 186 -6.83 -0.76 -2.11
CA ARG A 186 -5.58 -0.22 -1.56
C ARG A 186 -4.87 -1.31 -0.78
N ASP A 187 -3.62 -1.57 -1.10
CA ASP A 187 -2.81 -2.55 -0.39
C ASP A 187 -1.41 -2.00 -0.08
N VAL A 188 -0.89 -2.33 1.08
CA VAL A 188 0.49 -2.06 1.49
C VAL A 188 1.10 -3.38 1.93
N LEU A 189 2.06 -3.89 1.17
CA LEU A 189 2.74 -5.14 1.49
C LEU A 189 3.88 -4.88 2.46
N MET A 190 3.60 -4.98 3.75
CA MET A 190 4.59 -4.84 4.82
C MET A 190 4.38 -5.93 5.88
N LYS A 191 5.47 -6.58 6.31
CA LYS A 191 5.44 -7.73 7.23
C LYS A 191 4.74 -7.43 8.56
N SER A 192 4.88 -6.22 9.07
CA SER A 192 4.28 -5.80 10.34
C SER A 192 2.77 -5.51 10.30
N LEU A 193 2.12 -5.68 9.15
CA LEU A 193 0.67 -5.44 9.00
C LEU A 193 -0.14 -6.72 9.29
N SER A 194 -0.75 -6.80 10.47
CA SER A 194 -1.77 -7.80 10.77
C SER A 194 -3.07 -7.53 9.98
N THR A 195 -3.94 -8.54 9.82
CA THR A 195 -5.25 -8.37 9.17
C THR A 195 -6.10 -7.32 9.87
N GLN A 196 -6.09 -7.28 11.20
CA GLN A 196 -6.82 -6.27 11.98
C GLN A 196 -6.26 -4.86 11.73
N TYR A 197 -4.95 -4.70 11.75
CA TYR A 197 -4.33 -3.41 11.52
C TYR A 197 -4.56 -2.92 10.09
N ARG A 198 -4.52 -3.81 9.07
CA ARG A 198 -4.92 -3.48 7.69
C ARG A 198 -6.32 -2.88 7.64
N ARG A 199 -7.31 -3.54 8.25
CA ARG A 199 -8.70 -3.06 8.29
C ARG A 199 -8.82 -1.71 8.95
N ARG A 200 -8.14 -1.50 10.07
CA ARG A 200 -8.09 -0.24 10.81
C ARG A 200 -7.48 0.90 9.99
N MET A 201 -6.52 0.58 9.15
CA MET A 201 -5.89 1.53 8.22
C MET A 201 -6.68 1.68 6.90
N LYS A 202 -7.90 1.15 6.82
CA LYS A 202 -8.75 1.15 5.61
C LYS A 202 -8.08 0.58 4.37
N LEU A 203 -7.08 -0.26 4.58
CA LEU A 203 -6.48 -1.07 3.53
C LEU A 203 -7.42 -2.23 3.21
N PHE A 204 -7.39 -2.65 1.96
CA PHE A 204 -8.19 -3.79 1.54
C PHE A 204 -7.70 -5.06 2.23
N THR A 205 -8.61 -5.83 2.78
CA THR A 205 -8.30 -7.15 3.29
C THR A 205 -9.03 -8.22 2.48
N GLY A 206 -8.36 -8.75 1.54
CA GLY A 206 -8.47 -10.17 1.32
C GLY A 206 -7.24 -10.70 2.03
N GLU A 207 -7.38 -11.63 2.94
CA GLU A 207 -6.29 -12.19 3.76
C GLU A 207 -5.01 -12.37 2.94
N GLY A 208 -4.13 -11.38 3.04
CA GLY A 208 -2.92 -11.29 2.25
C GLY A 208 -3.13 -11.28 0.74
N MET A 209 -4.08 -11.98 0.15
CA MET A 209 -4.37 -12.05 -1.29
C MET A 209 -5.69 -12.78 -1.60
N GLY A 210 -6.62 -12.90 -0.65
CA GLY A 210 -7.85 -13.65 -0.81
C GLY A 210 -8.83 -13.14 -1.88
N GLN A 211 -8.53 -11.98 -2.48
CA GLN A 211 -9.21 -11.50 -3.70
C GLN A 211 -8.55 -12.04 -4.97
N TRP A 212 -7.38 -12.62 -4.87
CA TRP A 212 -6.66 -13.20 -5.97
C TRP A 212 -6.88 -14.71 -6.01
N VAL A 213 -7.38 -15.20 -7.12
CA VAL A 213 -7.35 -16.62 -7.48
C VAL A 213 -5.91 -17.05 -7.73
N SER A 214 -5.14 -16.17 -8.39
CA SER A 214 -3.71 -16.33 -8.64
C SER A 214 -3.04 -14.97 -8.65
N PHE A 215 -1.76 -14.90 -8.27
CA PHE A 215 -1.03 -13.64 -8.13
C PHE A 215 0.42 -13.75 -8.60
N ALA A 216 0.96 -12.63 -9.08
CA ALA A 216 2.31 -12.47 -9.58
C ALA A 216 2.64 -13.35 -10.80
N HIS A 217 3.78 -14.03 -10.81
CA HIS A 217 4.24 -14.87 -11.90
C HIS A 217 3.53 -16.22 -11.86
N THR A 218 2.69 -16.52 -12.86
CA THR A 218 1.75 -17.64 -12.77
C THR A 218 1.79 -18.58 -13.97
N THR A 219 2.31 -18.14 -15.10
CA THR A 219 2.23 -18.93 -16.33
C THR A 219 2.93 -20.28 -16.22
N ILE A 220 4.16 -20.33 -15.72
CA ILE A 220 4.92 -21.56 -15.48
C ILE A 220 4.86 -21.96 -14.00
N THR A 221 5.04 -20.98 -13.11
CA THR A 221 5.13 -21.24 -11.68
C THR A 221 3.87 -21.91 -11.13
N LYS A 222 2.69 -21.58 -11.68
CA LYS A 222 1.41 -22.11 -11.22
C LYS A 222 0.68 -22.98 -12.25
N TYR A 223 0.40 -22.42 -13.44
CA TYR A 223 -0.51 -23.07 -14.39
C TYR A 223 0.14 -24.14 -15.24
N LEU A 224 1.34 -23.92 -15.74
CA LEU A 224 2.03 -24.87 -16.61
C LEU A 224 3.43 -25.21 -16.07
N PRO A 225 3.52 -25.87 -14.90
CA PRO A 225 4.81 -26.21 -14.32
C PRO A 225 5.69 -27.02 -15.28
N ARG A 226 6.90 -26.54 -15.51
CA ARG A 226 7.86 -27.16 -16.41
C ARG A 226 8.11 -28.64 -16.08
N ALA A 227 8.19 -28.97 -14.79
CA ALA A 227 8.38 -30.36 -14.34
C ALA A 227 7.25 -31.31 -14.78
N THR A 228 6.05 -30.76 -15.02
CA THR A 228 4.88 -31.56 -15.42
C THR A 228 4.74 -31.66 -16.94
N PHE A 229 5.02 -30.59 -17.68
CA PHE A 229 4.61 -30.51 -19.09
C PHE A 229 5.77 -30.46 -20.09
N TYR A 230 6.95 -30.00 -19.68
CA TYR A 230 8.01 -29.69 -20.65
C TYR A 230 8.51 -30.91 -21.44
N THR A 231 8.52 -32.09 -20.82
CA THR A 231 9.00 -33.32 -21.50
C THR A 231 8.09 -33.71 -22.65
N ASP A 232 6.77 -33.63 -22.46
CA ASP A 232 5.77 -34.07 -23.43
C ASP A 232 5.36 -32.93 -24.40
N HIS A 233 5.49 -31.67 -23.94
CA HIS A 233 5.07 -30.48 -24.67
C HIS A 233 6.14 -29.36 -24.67
N PRO A 234 7.34 -29.65 -25.22
CA PRO A 234 8.40 -28.62 -25.24
C PRO A 234 8.03 -27.40 -26.10
N ASP A 235 7.11 -27.56 -27.05
CA ASP A 235 6.59 -26.50 -27.92
C ASP A 235 5.62 -25.53 -27.20
N TRP A 236 5.20 -25.83 -25.98
CA TRP A 236 4.42 -24.93 -25.15
C TRP A 236 5.26 -23.82 -24.53
N TYR A 237 6.56 -23.93 -24.60
CA TYR A 237 7.53 -23.03 -23.96
C TYR A 237 8.44 -22.38 -25.01
N ASN A 238 9.15 -21.35 -24.59
CA ASN A 238 10.28 -20.84 -25.35
C ASN A 238 11.44 -21.87 -25.39
N SER A 239 12.48 -21.59 -26.16
CA SER A 239 13.61 -22.53 -26.36
C SER A 239 14.36 -22.91 -25.07
N THR A 240 14.29 -22.10 -24.04
CA THR A 240 14.93 -22.33 -22.72
C THR A 240 13.97 -22.94 -21.68
N GLY A 241 12.68 -22.97 -21.97
CA GLY A 241 11.62 -23.43 -21.04
C GLY A 241 11.39 -22.49 -19.86
N THR A 242 11.70 -21.21 -19.99
CA THR A 242 11.59 -20.19 -18.94
C THR A 242 10.39 -19.25 -19.10
N GLN A 243 9.75 -19.28 -20.28
CA GLN A 243 8.49 -18.58 -20.58
C GLN A 243 7.60 -19.48 -21.44
N VAL A 244 6.30 -19.22 -21.43
CA VAL A 244 5.34 -19.93 -22.30
C VAL A 244 5.34 -19.36 -23.72
N CYS A 245 4.87 -20.16 -24.68
CA CYS A 245 4.69 -19.74 -26.07
C CYS A 245 3.25 -19.24 -26.28
N TYR A 246 3.00 -17.94 -26.18
CA TYR A 246 1.65 -17.34 -26.26
C TYR A 246 0.89 -17.67 -27.54
N SER A 247 1.58 -17.96 -28.66
CA SER A 247 0.96 -18.37 -29.91
C SER A 247 0.61 -19.86 -30.01
N ASN A 248 0.86 -20.65 -28.95
CA ASN A 248 0.51 -22.07 -28.92
C ASN A 248 -0.91 -22.28 -28.38
N GLU A 249 -1.84 -22.68 -29.25
CA GLU A 249 -3.26 -22.85 -28.93
C GLU A 249 -3.50 -24.00 -27.94
N ALA A 250 -2.79 -25.13 -28.10
CA ALA A 250 -2.97 -26.27 -27.19
C ALA A 250 -2.52 -25.93 -25.77
N MET A 251 -1.43 -25.18 -25.63
CA MET A 251 -0.96 -24.64 -24.36
C MET A 251 -2.00 -23.72 -23.72
N ARG A 252 -2.60 -22.79 -24.51
CA ARG A 252 -3.63 -21.87 -24.03
C ARG A 252 -4.85 -22.62 -23.48
N HIS A 253 -5.34 -23.63 -24.18
CA HIS A 253 -6.47 -24.46 -23.73
C HIS A 253 -6.17 -25.18 -22.42
N GLU A 254 -4.97 -25.75 -22.24
CA GLU A 254 -4.60 -26.36 -20.96
C GLU A 254 -4.46 -25.31 -19.84
N MET A 255 -3.92 -24.14 -20.14
CA MET A 255 -3.87 -23.03 -19.15
C MET A 255 -5.26 -22.60 -18.73
N ALA A 256 -6.19 -22.38 -19.68
CA ALA A 256 -7.57 -22.02 -19.37
C ALA A 256 -8.24 -23.05 -18.44
N LYS A 257 -8.12 -24.34 -18.75
CA LYS A 257 -8.63 -25.43 -17.90
C LYS A 257 -8.06 -25.43 -16.49
N ARG A 258 -6.81 -25.05 -16.29
CA ARG A 258 -6.19 -24.94 -14.97
C ARG A 258 -6.67 -23.71 -14.23
N ILE A 259 -6.90 -22.61 -14.93
CA ILE A 259 -7.55 -21.42 -14.38
C ILE A 259 -8.96 -21.73 -13.90
N GLU A 260 -9.77 -22.49 -14.66
CA GLU A 260 -11.10 -22.95 -14.27
C GLU A 260 -11.07 -23.74 -12.94
N GLN A 261 -10.12 -24.69 -12.82
CA GLN A 261 -9.92 -25.46 -11.59
C GLN A 261 -9.52 -24.57 -10.40
N ASP A 262 -8.68 -23.58 -10.66
CA ASP A 262 -8.21 -22.63 -9.65
C ASP A 262 -9.36 -21.73 -9.17
N ILE A 263 -10.20 -21.23 -10.08
CA ILE A 263 -11.39 -20.45 -9.74
C ILE A 263 -12.34 -21.27 -8.85
N MET A 264 -12.55 -22.55 -9.12
CA MET A 264 -13.37 -23.42 -8.28
C MET A 264 -12.84 -23.55 -6.86
N SER A 265 -11.51 -23.57 -6.70
CA SER A 265 -10.87 -23.68 -5.37
C SER A 265 -10.83 -22.34 -4.61
N HIS A 266 -11.13 -21.23 -5.29
CA HIS A 266 -11.15 -19.86 -4.72
C HIS A 266 -12.51 -19.19 -4.96
N PRO A 267 -13.59 -19.62 -4.27
CA PRO A 267 -14.95 -19.15 -4.57
C PRO A 267 -15.13 -17.63 -4.41
N ASP A 268 -14.35 -16.99 -3.56
CA ASP A 268 -14.42 -15.55 -3.29
C ASP A 268 -13.37 -14.73 -4.07
N GLY A 269 -12.44 -15.38 -4.80
CA GLY A 269 -11.38 -14.71 -5.56
C GLY A 269 -11.95 -13.90 -6.73
N LYS A 270 -11.53 -12.66 -6.90
CA LYS A 270 -11.99 -11.73 -7.96
C LYS A 270 -10.99 -11.58 -9.10
N PHE A 271 -9.70 -11.74 -8.84
CA PHE A 271 -8.62 -11.49 -9.79
C PHE A 271 -7.91 -12.78 -10.16
N VAL A 272 -7.77 -13.03 -11.46
CA VAL A 272 -6.99 -14.14 -12.03
C VAL A 272 -5.77 -13.54 -12.71
N MET A 273 -4.59 -13.76 -12.13
CA MET A 273 -3.36 -13.28 -12.74
C MET A 273 -2.85 -14.23 -13.80
N ILE A 274 -2.55 -13.71 -14.98
CA ILE A 274 -1.90 -14.36 -16.10
C ILE A 274 -0.55 -13.66 -16.31
N GLY A 275 0.32 -13.78 -15.30
CA GLY A 275 1.59 -13.08 -15.25
C GLY A 275 2.72 -13.93 -15.85
N HIS A 276 3.47 -13.36 -16.80
CA HIS A 276 4.70 -13.98 -17.29
C HIS A 276 5.74 -14.14 -16.16
N GLU A 277 6.71 -15.04 -16.35
CA GLU A 277 7.76 -15.28 -15.35
C GLU A 277 8.75 -14.11 -15.28
N ASP A 278 9.40 -13.94 -14.13
CA ASP A 278 10.31 -12.82 -13.86
C ASP A 278 11.66 -12.96 -14.60
N ASN A 279 11.58 -12.82 -15.91
CA ASN A 279 12.75 -12.79 -16.78
C ASN A 279 12.42 -12.15 -18.15
N PHE A 280 13.45 -11.78 -18.90
CA PHE A 280 13.34 -11.12 -20.21
C PHE A 280 13.28 -12.11 -21.40
N ASP A 281 13.24 -13.42 -21.15
CA ASP A 281 13.43 -14.47 -22.15
C ASP A 281 12.10 -14.88 -22.82
N MET A 282 11.40 -13.93 -23.42
CA MET A 282 10.12 -14.18 -24.09
C MET A 282 10.25 -15.10 -25.31
N CYS A 283 9.17 -15.83 -25.65
CA CYS A 283 9.17 -16.71 -26.82
C CYS A 283 9.37 -15.95 -28.14
N ASN A 284 10.34 -16.37 -28.92
CA ASN A 284 10.72 -15.76 -30.21
C ASN A 284 10.49 -16.69 -31.41
N CYS A 285 9.55 -17.65 -31.34
CA CYS A 285 9.13 -18.41 -32.51
C CYS A 285 8.46 -17.48 -33.55
N ASP A 286 8.42 -17.90 -34.82
CA ASP A 286 7.89 -17.08 -35.91
C ASP A 286 6.48 -16.59 -35.68
N LYS A 287 5.62 -17.41 -35.03
CA LYS A 287 4.25 -17.06 -34.73
C LYS A 287 4.19 -15.97 -33.65
N CYS A 288 4.94 -16.10 -32.54
CA CYS A 288 5.01 -15.08 -31.51
C CYS A 288 5.57 -13.75 -32.03
N VAL A 289 6.60 -13.80 -32.92
CA VAL A 289 7.13 -12.59 -33.57
C VAL A 289 6.06 -11.92 -34.44
N ALA A 290 5.32 -12.72 -35.24
CA ALA A 290 4.22 -12.20 -36.08
C ALA A 290 3.07 -11.60 -35.24
N GLU A 291 2.71 -12.21 -34.12
CA GLU A 291 1.71 -11.67 -33.20
C GLU A 291 2.15 -10.33 -32.59
N ARG A 292 3.39 -10.21 -32.11
CA ARG A 292 3.93 -8.94 -31.61
C ARG A 292 3.89 -7.84 -32.67
N ALA A 293 4.29 -8.16 -33.90
CA ALA A 293 4.21 -7.21 -35.01
C ALA A 293 2.75 -6.77 -35.29
N LYS A 294 1.79 -7.68 -35.12
CA LYS A 294 0.37 -7.41 -35.34
C LYS A 294 -0.26 -6.64 -34.19
N TYR A 295 0.07 -6.96 -32.95
CA TYR A 295 -0.60 -6.45 -31.76
C TYR A 295 0.18 -5.37 -30.99
N GLY A 296 1.28 -4.86 -31.54
CA GLY A 296 2.01 -3.74 -30.97
C GLY A 296 2.95 -4.11 -29.81
N GLY A 297 3.84 -5.06 -30.07
CA GLY A 297 4.87 -5.45 -29.13
C GLY A 297 4.43 -6.50 -28.11
N TYR A 298 5.23 -6.65 -27.07
CA TYR A 298 4.99 -7.65 -26.01
C TYR A 298 3.73 -7.33 -25.20
N GLY A 299 3.50 -6.07 -24.82
CA GLY A 299 2.30 -5.68 -24.08
C GLY A 299 1.00 -5.96 -24.85
N GLY A 300 1.00 -5.71 -26.16
CA GLY A 300 -0.12 -6.05 -27.02
C GLY A 300 -0.33 -7.55 -27.21
N GLN A 301 0.75 -8.34 -27.26
CA GLN A 301 0.67 -9.80 -27.32
C GLN A 301 0.09 -10.38 -26.03
N GLU A 302 0.51 -9.90 -24.86
CA GLU A 302 -0.04 -10.33 -23.56
C GLU A 302 -1.51 -9.96 -23.40
N LEU A 303 -1.89 -8.74 -23.77
CA LEU A 303 -3.27 -8.32 -23.80
C LEU A 303 -4.12 -9.22 -24.72
N HIS A 304 -3.63 -9.53 -25.93
CA HIS A 304 -4.32 -10.43 -26.84
C HIS A 304 -4.48 -11.84 -26.25
N PHE A 305 -3.41 -12.40 -25.71
CA PHE A 305 -3.43 -13.73 -25.08
C PHE A 305 -4.41 -13.76 -23.90
N THR A 306 -4.40 -12.74 -23.07
CA THR A 306 -5.32 -12.62 -21.92
C THR A 306 -6.78 -12.52 -22.36
N ASN A 307 -7.07 -11.79 -23.45
CA ASN A 307 -8.41 -11.77 -24.06
C ASN A 307 -8.87 -13.17 -24.49
N LEU A 308 -7.99 -13.96 -25.09
CA LEU A 308 -8.31 -15.34 -25.53
C LEU A 308 -8.60 -16.26 -24.33
N ILE A 309 -7.80 -16.17 -23.26
CA ILE A 309 -8.06 -16.89 -22.00
C ILE A 309 -9.41 -16.45 -21.40
N ALA A 310 -9.69 -15.15 -21.36
CA ALA A 310 -10.96 -14.63 -20.85
C ALA A 310 -12.15 -15.18 -21.63
N ASP A 311 -12.09 -15.21 -22.97
CA ASP A 311 -13.15 -15.76 -23.82
C ASP A 311 -13.43 -17.24 -23.50
N GLU A 312 -12.38 -18.06 -23.29
CA GLU A 312 -12.51 -19.49 -23.00
C GLU A 312 -13.07 -19.74 -21.59
N VAL A 313 -12.48 -19.10 -20.60
CA VAL A 313 -12.88 -19.31 -19.18
C VAL A 313 -14.27 -18.71 -18.91
N ASP A 314 -14.62 -17.56 -19.49
CA ASP A 314 -15.96 -16.96 -19.36
C ASP A 314 -17.05 -17.86 -20.00
N ALA A 315 -16.76 -18.50 -21.13
CA ALA A 315 -17.65 -19.46 -21.72
C ALA A 315 -17.89 -20.65 -20.78
N TRP A 316 -16.84 -21.17 -20.16
CA TRP A 316 -16.94 -22.25 -19.19
C TRP A 316 -17.68 -21.81 -17.91
N LEU A 317 -17.36 -20.62 -17.36
CA LEU A 317 -18.04 -20.07 -16.16
C LEU A 317 -19.54 -19.95 -16.35
N LYS A 318 -19.97 -19.47 -17.52
CA LYS A 318 -21.38 -19.32 -17.88
C LYS A 318 -22.15 -20.64 -17.75
N ASP A 319 -21.52 -21.77 -18.13
CA ASP A 319 -22.14 -23.07 -18.15
C ASP A 319 -22.01 -23.81 -16.81
N ASN A 320 -20.94 -23.58 -16.05
CA ASN A 320 -20.61 -24.35 -14.84
C ASN A 320 -20.83 -23.59 -13.53
N ILE A 321 -20.67 -22.25 -13.51
CA ILE A 321 -20.85 -21.40 -12.32
C ILE A 321 -21.58 -20.11 -12.74
N PRO A 322 -22.86 -20.19 -13.11
CA PRO A 322 -23.62 -19.04 -13.59
C PRO A 322 -23.61 -17.86 -12.61
N GLY A 323 -23.33 -16.67 -13.11
CA GLY A 323 -23.25 -15.43 -12.29
C GLY A 323 -21.89 -15.19 -11.64
N ARG A 324 -20.94 -16.11 -11.76
CA ARG A 324 -19.56 -15.89 -11.33
C ARG A 324 -18.84 -14.97 -12.32
N GLU A 325 -18.31 -13.86 -11.82
CA GLU A 325 -17.47 -12.95 -12.60
C GLU A 325 -16.06 -12.89 -11.99
N VAL A 326 -15.04 -12.86 -12.85
CA VAL A 326 -13.64 -12.65 -12.48
C VAL A 326 -13.00 -11.64 -13.42
N MET A 327 -11.97 -10.97 -12.95
CA MET A 327 -11.13 -10.08 -13.75
C MET A 327 -9.82 -10.77 -14.07
N TYR A 328 -9.49 -10.89 -15.36
CA TYR A 328 -8.23 -11.45 -15.82
C TYR A 328 -7.19 -10.34 -15.89
N VAL A 329 -6.07 -10.53 -15.23
CA VAL A 329 -5.03 -9.53 -15.07
C VAL A 329 -3.74 -10.01 -15.71
N PHE A 330 -3.12 -9.16 -16.51
CA PHE A 330 -1.79 -9.42 -17.08
C PHE A 330 -0.80 -8.34 -16.66
N PHE A 331 0.48 -8.63 -16.74
CA PHE A 331 1.52 -7.66 -16.45
C PHE A 331 1.75 -6.65 -17.58
N ALA A 332 1.95 -5.39 -17.21
CA ALA A 332 2.73 -4.43 -17.97
C ALA A 332 4.04 -4.19 -17.20
N TYR A 333 5.01 -5.07 -17.42
CA TYR A 333 6.22 -5.20 -16.63
C TYR A 333 7.41 -5.59 -17.51
N GLN A 334 8.56 -5.02 -17.27
CA GLN A 334 9.77 -5.30 -18.05
C GLN A 334 9.52 -5.21 -19.57
N THR A 335 9.59 -6.34 -20.28
CA THR A 335 9.40 -6.41 -21.75
C THR A 335 8.01 -5.98 -22.21
N SER A 336 6.97 -6.21 -21.41
CA SER A 336 5.57 -5.88 -21.74
C SER A 336 5.09 -4.53 -21.19
N ALA A 337 5.98 -3.76 -20.55
CA ALA A 337 5.62 -2.47 -19.94
C ALA A 337 5.06 -1.46 -20.95
N LEU A 338 5.57 -1.47 -22.21
CA LEU A 338 5.11 -0.57 -23.24
C LEU A 338 3.72 -0.98 -23.75
N PRO A 339 2.73 -0.04 -23.73
CA PRO A 339 1.40 -0.31 -24.28
C PRO A 339 1.41 -0.48 -25.81
N PRO A 340 0.41 -1.14 -26.41
CA PRO A 340 0.29 -1.34 -27.86
C PRO A 340 -0.15 -0.05 -28.58
N VAL A 341 0.72 0.93 -28.62
CA VAL A 341 0.51 2.24 -29.24
C VAL A 341 1.44 2.45 -30.43
N LEU A 342 1.05 3.34 -31.35
CA LEU A 342 1.94 3.76 -32.41
C LEU A 342 3.18 4.43 -31.84
N THR A 343 4.35 4.02 -32.33
CA THR A 343 5.64 4.56 -31.91
C THR A 343 6.43 5.11 -33.08
N GLU A 344 7.34 6.06 -32.79
CA GLU A 344 8.34 6.54 -33.72
C GLU A 344 9.72 6.55 -33.04
N VAL A 345 10.78 6.44 -33.82
CA VAL A 345 12.15 6.49 -33.25
C VAL A 345 12.67 7.92 -33.28
N VAL A 346 12.84 8.52 -32.12
CA VAL A 346 13.39 9.88 -31.93
C VAL A 346 14.76 9.74 -31.26
N ASN A 347 15.82 10.13 -31.95
CA ASN A 347 17.21 10.05 -31.46
C ASN A 347 17.63 8.62 -30.99
N GLY A 348 17.12 7.59 -31.68
CA GLY A 348 17.44 6.20 -31.36
C GLY A 348 16.60 5.61 -30.21
N VAL A 349 15.63 6.38 -29.67
CA VAL A 349 14.69 5.93 -28.64
C VAL A 349 13.31 5.82 -29.24
N GLU A 350 12.64 4.70 -29.02
CA GLU A 350 11.24 4.49 -29.41
C GLU A 350 10.33 5.30 -28.49
N LYS A 351 9.51 6.16 -29.09
CA LYS A 351 8.57 7.03 -28.37
C LYS A 351 7.16 6.87 -28.92
N PRO A 352 6.13 6.92 -28.06
CA PRO A 352 4.74 6.92 -28.52
C PRO A 352 4.40 8.15 -29.36
N VAL A 353 3.57 7.94 -30.39
CA VAL A 353 2.99 9.00 -31.22
C VAL A 353 1.68 9.49 -30.62
N LEU A 354 1.56 10.80 -30.42
CA LEU A 354 0.35 11.41 -29.88
C LEU A 354 -0.59 11.88 -31.02
N ASP A 355 -1.89 11.84 -30.75
CA ASP A 355 -2.90 12.48 -31.61
C ASP A 355 -2.92 14.02 -31.39
N SER A 356 -3.82 14.72 -32.12
CA SER A 356 -3.98 16.18 -31.99
C SER A 356 -4.46 16.65 -30.61
N ASN A 357 -4.96 15.75 -29.77
CA ASN A 357 -5.44 16.02 -28.42
C ASN A 357 -4.42 15.61 -27.34
N GLY A 358 -3.25 15.10 -27.74
CA GLY A 358 -2.22 14.64 -26.83
C GLY A 358 -2.47 13.22 -26.27
N ASN A 359 -3.32 12.41 -26.90
CA ASN A 359 -3.56 11.04 -26.48
C ASN A 359 -2.72 10.06 -27.29
N TYR A 360 -2.34 8.95 -26.68
CA TYR A 360 -1.64 7.85 -27.33
C TYR A 360 -2.57 7.13 -28.31
N GLN A 361 -2.03 6.73 -29.46
CA GLN A 361 -2.81 6.08 -30.52
C GLN A 361 -2.58 4.56 -30.47
N PRO A 362 -3.63 3.74 -30.28
CA PRO A 362 -3.50 2.29 -30.36
C PRO A 362 -2.96 1.87 -31.74
N ILE A 363 -2.05 0.91 -31.78
CA ILE A 363 -1.47 0.40 -33.01
C ILE A 363 -2.46 -0.43 -33.83
N THR A 364 -3.51 -0.98 -33.21
CA THR A 364 -4.42 -1.96 -33.81
C THR A 364 -5.84 -1.82 -33.24
N ASP A 365 -6.80 -2.47 -33.89
CA ASP A 365 -8.17 -2.67 -33.38
C ASP A 365 -8.25 -3.79 -32.34
N LEU A 366 -7.22 -3.94 -31.53
CA LEU A 366 -7.19 -4.91 -30.44
C LEU A 366 -8.25 -4.54 -29.39
N ALA A 367 -9.39 -5.21 -29.44
CA ALA A 367 -10.46 -5.01 -28.46
C ALA A 367 -10.00 -5.51 -27.09
N ILE A 368 -10.35 -4.75 -26.05
CA ILE A 368 -10.12 -5.15 -24.65
C ILE A 368 -11.43 -5.69 -24.09
N ARG A 369 -11.41 -6.86 -23.46
CA ARG A 369 -12.59 -7.39 -22.77
C ARG A 369 -12.86 -6.57 -21.51
N LYS A 370 -14.15 -6.36 -21.18
CA LYS A 370 -14.55 -5.55 -20.02
C LYS A 370 -13.98 -6.04 -18.67
N ASN A 371 -13.66 -7.32 -18.61
CA ASN A 371 -13.09 -8.00 -17.44
C ASN A 371 -11.62 -8.39 -17.64
N VAL A 372 -10.88 -7.67 -18.49
CA VAL A 372 -9.44 -7.75 -18.62
C VAL A 372 -8.81 -6.46 -18.09
N ALA A 373 -7.79 -6.59 -17.27
CA ALA A 373 -7.10 -5.48 -16.63
C ALA A 373 -5.58 -5.59 -16.77
N VAL A 374 -4.91 -4.45 -16.78
CA VAL A 374 -3.46 -4.37 -16.78
C VAL A 374 -2.94 -4.12 -15.36
N PHE A 375 -1.89 -4.85 -14.96
CA PHE A 375 -1.12 -4.59 -13.75
C PHE A 375 0.21 -3.95 -14.14
N TYR A 376 0.25 -2.65 -14.10
CA TYR A 376 1.44 -1.89 -14.47
C TYR A 376 2.42 -1.80 -13.31
N CYS A 377 3.68 -2.11 -13.59
CA CYS A 377 4.76 -2.16 -12.60
C CYS A 377 5.88 -1.19 -12.99
N PRO A 378 5.96 0.04 -12.44
CA PRO A 378 7.00 1.03 -12.74
C PRO A 378 8.33 0.71 -12.04
N ILE A 379 8.86 -0.51 -12.20
CA ILE A 379 10.03 -1.03 -11.45
C ILE A 379 11.31 -0.21 -11.68
N GLU A 380 11.45 0.44 -12.84
CA GLU A 380 12.61 1.25 -13.19
C GLU A 380 12.45 2.74 -12.83
N ALA A 381 11.38 3.09 -12.12
CA ALA A 381 11.14 4.48 -11.72
C ALA A 381 12.14 4.96 -10.65
N ASP A 382 12.38 6.25 -10.62
CA ASP A 382 13.00 6.95 -9.50
C ASP A 382 11.90 7.52 -8.59
N PHE A 383 11.54 6.77 -7.55
CA PHE A 383 10.47 7.14 -6.60
C PHE A 383 10.82 8.34 -5.69
N SER A 384 12.02 8.91 -5.83
CA SER A 384 12.36 10.19 -5.19
C SER A 384 11.91 11.40 -6.01
N LYS A 385 11.29 11.19 -7.18
CA LYS A 385 10.92 12.23 -8.13
C LYS A 385 9.48 12.05 -8.60
N PRO A 386 8.80 13.14 -9.01
CA PRO A 386 7.46 13.06 -9.56
C PRO A 386 7.36 12.15 -10.80
N PHE A 387 6.19 11.57 -11.02
CA PHE A 387 5.87 10.88 -12.27
C PHE A 387 5.39 11.92 -13.29
N ASP A 388 6.34 12.49 -14.01
CA ASP A 388 6.12 13.45 -15.09
C ASP A 388 7.13 13.24 -16.23
N GLU A 389 6.93 13.93 -17.35
CA GLU A 389 7.74 13.81 -18.56
C GLU A 389 9.24 14.13 -18.32
N ASN A 390 9.57 14.96 -17.32
CA ASN A 390 10.93 15.42 -17.06
C ASN A 390 11.72 14.51 -16.11
N ASN A 391 11.04 13.76 -15.25
CA ASN A 391 11.67 12.97 -14.20
C ASN A 391 11.57 11.46 -14.45
N ASN A 392 10.36 10.93 -14.59
CA ASN A 392 10.06 9.53 -14.87
C ASN A 392 9.37 9.38 -16.24
N GLY A 393 9.91 10.05 -17.28
CA GLY A 393 9.25 10.18 -18.57
C GLY A 393 8.88 8.86 -19.24
N THR A 394 9.73 7.82 -19.16
CA THR A 394 9.41 6.49 -19.70
C THR A 394 8.22 5.87 -18.98
N GLN A 395 8.18 5.91 -17.65
CA GLN A 395 7.10 5.34 -16.84
C GLN A 395 5.82 6.16 -16.98
N TYR A 396 5.96 7.47 -17.11
CA TYR A 396 4.87 8.37 -17.43
C TYR A 396 4.21 8.00 -18.76
N ASP A 397 5.00 7.86 -19.83
CA ASP A 397 4.53 7.49 -21.17
C ASP A 397 3.87 6.11 -21.18
N GLN A 398 4.46 5.13 -20.51
CA GLN A 398 3.91 3.78 -20.41
C GLN A 398 2.54 3.78 -19.74
N LEU A 399 2.43 4.34 -18.53
CA LEU A 399 1.18 4.32 -17.77
C LEU A 399 0.10 5.17 -18.43
N LYS A 400 0.48 6.36 -18.96
CA LYS A 400 -0.46 7.20 -19.71
C LYS A 400 -0.99 6.47 -20.96
N GLY A 401 -0.11 5.78 -21.68
CA GLY A 401 -0.51 5.02 -22.87
C GLY A 401 -1.49 3.87 -22.54
N TRP A 402 -1.25 3.13 -21.47
CA TRP A 402 -2.20 2.12 -20.99
C TRP A 402 -3.52 2.76 -20.57
N SER A 403 -3.47 3.87 -19.83
CA SER A 403 -4.68 4.63 -19.44
C SER A 403 -5.49 5.07 -20.64
N ASP A 404 -4.87 5.70 -21.63
CA ASP A 404 -5.55 6.19 -22.82
C ASP A 404 -6.23 5.05 -23.61
N ILE A 405 -5.56 3.88 -23.72
CA ILE A 405 -6.11 2.70 -24.38
C ILE A 405 -7.35 2.19 -23.63
N PHE A 406 -7.25 1.98 -22.32
CA PHE A 406 -8.38 1.47 -21.53
C PHE A 406 -9.54 2.46 -21.52
N HIS A 407 -9.28 3.76 -21.37
CA HIS A 407 -10.31 4.80 -21.40
C HIS A 407 -11.01 4.92 -22.75
N LYS A 408 -10.32 4.67 -23.87
CA LYS A 408 -10.93 4.60 -25.19
C LYS A 408 -12.06 3.57 -25.28
N TYR A 409 -11.96 2.48 -24.50
CA TYR A 409 -12.99 1.43 -24.39
C TYR A 409 -13.95 1.64 -23.21
N ASN A 410 -13.93 2.80 -22.53
CA ASN A 410 -14.69 3.12 -21.32
C ASN A 410 -14.40 2.17 -20.14
N LEU A 411 -13.19 1.67 -20.03
CA LEU A 411 -12.74 0.76 -18.98
C LEU A 411 -11.93 1.54 -17.92
N TYR A 412 -12.63 2.33 -17.12
CA TYR A 412 -12.02 3.23 -16.13
C TYR A 412 -11.57 2.55 -14.84
N SER A 413 -11.88 1.28 -14.64
CA SER A 413 -11.56 0.51 -13.43
C SER A 413 -10.69 -0.71 -13.73
N ASN A 414 -9.94 -0.70 -14.83
CA ASN A 414 -9.18 -1.86 -15.30
C ASN A 414 -7.66 -1.60 -15.27
N ILE A 415 -7.21 -0.59 -14.52
CA ILE A 415 -5.79 -0.26 -14.33
C ILE A 415 -5.43 -0.55 -12.89
N LEU A 416 -4.50 -1.47 -12.71
CA LEU A 416 -3.90 -1.84 -11.44
C LEU A 416 -2.44 -1.39 -11.43
N ILE A 417 -1.94 -0.95 -10.29
CA ILE A 417 -0.56 -0.48 -10.11
C ILE A 417 0.13 -1.30 -9.04
N TRP A 418 1.28 -1.86 -9.40
CA TRP A 418 2.24 -2.42 -8.46
C TRP A 418 3.34 -1.38 -8.23
N SER A 419 3.17 -0.54 -7.23
CA SER A 419 4.12 0.50 -6.83
C SER A 419 5.19 -0.05 -5.88
N TYR A 420 6.29 0.69 -5.70
CA TYR A 420 7.42 0.23 -4.92
C TYR A 420 7.88 1.27 -3.90
N SER A 421 8.08 0.82 -2.66
CA SER A 421 8.62 1.62 -1.55
C SER A 421 9.66 0.84 -0.76
N LEU A 422 10.56 0.17 -1.46
CA LEU A 422 11.67 -0.57 -0.85
C LEU A 422 12.93 -0.45 -1.71
N SER A 423 14.10 -0.67 -1.12
CA SER A 423 15.31 -0.97 -1.86
C SER A 423 15.53 -2.48 -1.83
N VAL A 424 15.59 -3.13 -2.98
CA VAL A 424 15.92 -4.58 -3.05
C VAL A 424 17.34 -4.88 -2.55
N ARG A 425 18.20 -3.86 -2.53
CA ARG A 425 19.60 -3.98 -2.08
C ARG A 425 19.79 -3.77 -0.59
N ASN A 426 18.93 -2.99 0.06
CA ASN A 426 19.12 -2.67 1.47
C ASN A 426 17.82 -2.31 2.19
N TYR A 427 17.38 -3.21 3.07
CA TYR A 427 16.21 -3.05 3.93
C TYR A 427 16.48 -2.24 5.21
N MET A 428 17.76 -2.06 5.55
CA MET A 428 18.18 -1.46 6.80
C MET A 428 18.25 0.07 6.75
N ILE A 429 18.12 0.66 5.56
CA ILE A 429 18.25 2.09 5.31
C ILE A 429 16.92 2.62 4.76
N PRO A 430 16.47 3.83 5.16
CA PRO A 430 15.22 4.40 4.65
C PRO A 430 15.20 4.52 3.13
N PHE A 431 14.14 4.04 2.49
CA PHE A 431 13.91 4.24 1.07
C PHE A 431 13.55 5.69 0.78
N ASN A 432 14.13 6.26 -0.29
CA ASN A 432 13.93 7.68 -0.62
C ASN A 432 12.67 7.91 -1.47
N ASN A 433 11.54 8.07 -0.81
CA ASN A 433 10.31 8.57 -1.45
C ASN A 433 9.57 9.60 -0.58
N PHE A 434 10.30 10.30 0.27
CA PHE A 434 9.77 11.25 1.27
C PHE A 434 8.93 12.37 0.66
N GLY A 435 7.61 12.28 0.79
CA GLY A 435 6.64 13.24 0.28
C GLY A 435 6.30 13.09 -1.21
N ILE A 436 7.13 12.39 -1.99
CA ILE A 436 6.86 12.13 -3.42
C ILE A 436 5.83 11.00 -3.58
N VAL A 437 5.69 10.13 -2.61
CA VAL A 437 4.66 9.07 -2.62
C VAL A 437 3.25 9.64 -2.80
N GLN A 438 2.97 10.83 -2.26
CA GLN A 438 1.71 11.52 -2.47
C GLN A 438 1.49 11.91 -3.95
N ASP A 439 2.53 12.46 -4.58
CA ASP A 439 2.47 12.83 -6.01
C ASP A 439 2.27 11.59 -6.90
N ALA A 440 2.88 10.44 -6.53
CA ALA A 440 2.70 9.18 -7.24
C ALA A 440 1.24 8.68 -7.14
N TYR A 441 0.64 8.69 -5.94
CA TYR A 441 -0.75 8.24 -5.76
C TYR A 441 -1.76 9.18 -6.44
N ASP A 442 -1.55 10.48 -6.39
CA ASP A 442 -2.35 11.46 -7.14
C ASP A 442 -2.24 11.23 -8.66
N PHE A 443 -1.06 10.91 -9.16
CA PHE A 443 -0.84 10.57 -10.56
C PHE A 443 -1.55 9.27 -10.95
N TYR A 444 -1.42 8.20 -10.17
CA TYR A 444 -2.10 6.92 -10.41
C TYR A 444 -3.62 7.09 -10.44
N GLN A 445 -4.18 7.80 -9.46
CA GLN A 445 -5.60 8.10 -9.39
C GLN A 445 -6.09 8.88 -10.62
N LYS A 446 -5.37 9.91 -11.03
CA LYS A 446 -5.72 10.72 -12.22
C LYS A 446 -5.74 9.92 -13.52
N LEU A 447 -4.94 8.85 -13.60
CA LEU A 447 -4.90 7.96 -14.75
C LEU A 447 -5.87 6.76 -14.63
N GLY A 448 -6.74 6.76 -13.61
CA GLY A 448 -7.80 5.77 -13.46
C GLY A 448 -7.38 4.47 -12.78
N ALA A 449 -6.31 4.48 -11.98
CA ALA A 449 -5.96 3.31 -11.19
C ALA A 449 -7.05 2.98 -10.18
N CYS A 450 -7.63 1.80 -10.28
CA CYS A 450 -8.64 1.29 -9.34
C CYS A 450 -8.03 0.47 -8.20
N TYR A 451 -6.85 -0.07 -8.40
CA TYR A 451 -6.10 -0.86 -7.44
C TYR A 451 -4.66 -0.34 -7.38
N VAL A 452 -4.18 -0.05 -6.19
CA VAL A 452 -2.76 0.27 -5.95
C VAL A 452 -2.24 -0.63 -4.85
N MET A 453 -1.22 -1.40 -5.18
CA MET A 453 -0.44 -2.19 -4.25
C MET A 453 0.93 -1.52 -4.08
N GLU A 454 1.23 -1.09 -2.86
CA GLU A 454 2.53 -0.55 -2.51
C GLU A 454 3.41 -1.65 -1.95
N GLN A 455 4.34 -2.16 -2.76
CA GLN A 455 5.30 -3.15 -2.28
C GLN A 455 6.30 -2.48 -1.35
N CYS A 456 6.24 -2.88 -0.09
CA CYS A 456 7.23 -2.58 0.93
C CYS A 456 7.96 -3.88 1.31
N ASN A 457 8.57 -3.92 2.49
CA ASN A 457 9.27 -5.09 2.99
C ASN A 457 8.25 -6.09 3.58
N HIS A 458 7.83 -7.09 2.80
CA HIS A 458 6.80 -8.07 3.20
C HIS A 458 7.38 -9.36 3.78
N ASP A 459 8.61 -9.69 3.47
CA ASP A 459 9.34 -10.89 3.88
C ASP A 459 10.19 -10.69 5.13
N SER A 460 10.58 -9.45 5.43
CA SER A 460 11.38 -9.06 6.58
C SER A 460 10.82 -7.79 7.23
N GLY A 461 10.91 -7.70 8.56
CA GLY A 461 10.76 -6.42 9.25
C GLY A 461 11.81 -5.40 8.77
N ILE A 462 11.57 -4.12 9.05
CA ILE A 462 12.54 -3.04 8.79
C ILE A 462 12.79 -2.23 10.07
N PRO A 463 14.00 -1.65 10.23
CA PRO A 463 14.30 -0.90 11.45
C PRO A 463 13.56 0.43 11.53
N CYS A 464 13.77 1.34 10.59
CA CYS A 464 13.32 2.71 10.72
C CYS A 464 12.03 3.01 9.95
N PHE A 465 11.27 3.96 10.48
CA PHE A 465 10.06 4.54 9.88
C PHE A 465 8.96 3.53 9.50
N SER A 466 9.00 2.30 10.01
CA SER A 466 8.05 1.25 9.61
C SER A 466 6.59 1.66 9.85
N SER A 467 6.23 2.02 11.08
CA SER A 467 4.86 2.41 11.41
C SER A 467 4.45 3.74 10.78
N LEU A 468 5.39 4.70 10.66
CA LEU A 468 5.16 5.96 9.94
C LEU A 468 4.79 5.72 8.47
N ARG A 469 5.49 4.80 7.79
CA ARG A 469 5.23 4.46 6.39
C ARG A 469 3.87 3.80 6.23
N ILE A 470 3.53 2.86 7.10
CA ILE A 470 2.19 2.25 7.10
C ILE A 470 1.12 3.34 7.23
N TYR A 471 1.25 4.21 8.23
CA TYR A 471 0.30 5.30 8.49
C TYR A 471 0.16 6.24 7.29
N THR A 472 1.27 6.81 6.82
CA THR A 472 1.25 7.82 5.75
C THR A 472 0.77 7.23 4.42
N TYR A 473 1.22 6.03 4.05
CA TYR A 473 0.81 5.40 2.79
C TYR A 473 -0.68 5.03 2.81
N SER A 474 -1.15 4.44 3.89
CA SER A 474 -2.56 4.08 4.03
C SER A 474 -3.48 5.31 3.97
N LYS A 475 -3.11 6.39 4.67
CA LYS A 475 -3.87 7.65 4.65
C LYS A 475 -3.89 8.27 3.24
N LEU A 476 -2.75 8.32 2.57
CA LEU A 476 -2.65 8.91 1.22
C LEU A 476 -3.28 8.04 0.13
N LEU A 477 -3.26 6.71 0.25
CA LEU A 477 -4.00 5.84 -0.65
C LEU A 477 -5.52 6.00 -0.48
N TYR A 478 -5.98 6.30 0.73
CA TYR A 478 -7.39 6.56 1.00
C TYR A 478 -7.81 7.95 0.55
N GLU A 479 -7.00 8.97 0.85
CA GLU A 479 -7.24 10.38 0.55
C GLU A 479 -5.93 11.06 0.06
N PRO A 480 -5.66 11.06 -1.26
CA PRO A 480 -4.41 11.59 -1.82
C PRO A 480 -4.17 13.09 -1.60
N ASN A 481 -5.23 13.85 -1.25
CA ASN A 481 -5.14 15.30 -1.06
C ASN A 481 -4.64 15.71 0.33
N LEU A 482 -4.44 14.77 1.27
CA LEU A 482 -3.90 15.05 2.59
C LEU A 482 -2.48 15.59 2.51
N ASP A 483 -2.10 16.48 3.43
CA ASP A 483 -0.74 17.01 3.52
C ASP A 483 0.20 15.98 4.17
N TYR A 484 1.15 15.48 3.40
CA TYR A 484 2.14 14.49 3.88
C TYR A 484 2.92 14.98 5.11
N ASN A 485 3.34 16.25 5.16
CA ASN A 485 4.12 16.75 6.28
C ASN A 485 3.26 16.84 7.55
N LYS A 486 1.99 17.23 7.39
CA LYS A 486 1.03 17.21 8.50
C LYS A 486 0.81 15.79 9.02
N LEU A 487 0.68 14.80 8.15
CA LEU A 487 0.58 13.40 8.56
C LEU A 487 1.81 12.94 9.34
N VAL A 488 3.01 13.31 8.90
CA VAL A 488 4.27 13.00 9.62
C VAL A 488 4.29 13.65 10.99
N ASP A 489 3.94 14.93 11.10
CA ASP A 489 3.95 15.68 12.35
C ASP A 489 2.90 15.13 13.33
N ASP A 490 1.69 14.82 12.87
CA ASP A 490 0.62 14.27 13.68
C ASP A 490 0.98 12.85 14.17
N PHE A 491 1.49 11.99 13.27
CA PHE A 491 2.00 10.68 13.66
C PHE A 491 3.09 10.78 14.73
N ALA A 492 4.09 11.63 14.50
CA ALA A 492 5.22 11.77 15.42
C ALA A 492 4.79 12.19 16.83
N ARG A 493 3.83 13.13 16.94
CA ARG A 493 3.29 13.60 18.23
C ARG A 493 2.69 12.47 19.05
N HIS A 494 1.90 11.62 18.42
CA HIS A 494 1.19 10.55 19.11
C HIS A 494 2.11 9.34 19.32
N TYR A 495 2.84 8.92 18.30
CA TYR A 495 3.65 7.70 18.35
C TYR A 495 4.92 7.85 19.17
N TYR A 496 5.63 8.98 19.08
CA TYR A 496 6.88 9.22 19.82
C TYR A 496 6.71 10.11 21.08
N GLY A 497 5.56 10.74 21.26
CA GLY A 497 5.20 11.47 22.48
C GLY A 497 6.26 12.46 22.92
N GLU A 498 6.87 12.22 24.08
CA GLU A 498 7.89 13.09 24.68
C GLU A 498 9.16 13.23 23.83
N ALA A 499 9.45 12.29 22.94
CA ALA A 499 10.59 12.34 22.02
C ALA A 499 10.24 12.89 20.63
N VAL A 500 9.08 13.53 20.47
CA VAL A 500 8.57 14.00 19.17
C VAL A 500 9.53 14.96 18.46
N ASN A 501 10.16 15.88 19.20
CA ASN A 501 11.04 16.88 18.60
C ASN A 501 12.30 16.23 18.00
N GLU A 502 12.88 15.28 18.72
CA GLU A 502 14.06 14.55 18.30
C GLU A 502 13.76 13.61 17.15
N PHE A 503 12.59 12.94 17.17
CA PHE A 503 12.18 12.10 16.05
C PHE A 503 11.95 12.93 14.77
N LEU A 504 11.30 14.08 14.86
CA LEU A 504 11.11 14.98 13.72
C LEU A 504 12.45 15.55 13.22
N GLU A 505 13.38 15.90 14.12
CA GLU A 505 14.75 16.29 13.75
C GLU A 505 15.44 15.18 12.97
N TYR A 506 15.37 13.92 13.45
CA TYR A 506 15.92 12.75 12.77
C TYR A 506 15.32 12.53 11.39
N PHE A 507 14.00 12.52 11.30
CA PHE A 507 13.27 12.31 10.05
C PHE A 507 13.60 13.39 9.00
N TYR A 508 13.47 14.66 9.37
CA TYR A 508 13.73 15.76 8.45
C TYR A 508 15.22 15.91 8.11
N PHE A 509 16.12 15.51 9.01
CA PHE A 509 17.55 15.45 8.72
C PHE A 509 17.84 14.41 7.61
N ILE A 510 17.31 13.19 7.71
CA ILE A 510 17.47 12.15 6.68
C ILE A 510 16.90 12.66 5.34
N ARG A 511 15.70 13.22 5.35
CA ARG A 511 15.07 13.77 4.15
C ARG A 511 15.93 14.89 3.50
N ALA A 512 16.46 15.79 4.31
CA ALA A 512 17.34 16.86 3.84
C ALA A 512 18.68 16.33 3.29
N LEU A 513 19.29 15.35 3.97
CA LEU A 513 20.49 14.66 3.53
C LEU A 513 20.29 14.02 2.14
N TYR A 514 19.20 13.30 1.95
CA TYR A 514 18.86 12.65 0.69
C TYR A 514 18.64 13.68 -0.43
N SER A 515 17.93 14.74 -0.15
CA SER A 515 17.72 15.84 -1.11
C SER A 515 19.05 16.53 -1.49
N GLN A 516 19.91 16.86 -0.52
CA GLN A 516 21.20 17.51 -0.76
C GLN A 516 22.16 16.63 -1.57
N LYS A 517 22.12 15.33 -1.34
CA LYS A 517 22.97 14.34 -2.03
C LYS A 517 22.34 13.83 -3.32
N ASN A 518 21.14 14.29 -3.68
CA ASN A 518 20.35 13.82 -4.82
C ASN A 518 20.28 12.28 -4.85
N VAL A 519 19.94 11.69 -3.69
CA VAL A 519 19.85 10.23 -3.55
C VAL A 519 18.70 9.72 -4.40
N SER A 520 18.97 8.74 -5.27
CA SER A 520 17.93 8.13 -6.10
C SER A 520 16.95 7.30 -5.28
N GLY A 521 15.67 7.38 -5.62
CA GLY A 521 14.59 6.49 -5.16
C GLY A 521 14.38 5.27 -6.06
N SER A 522 15.36 4.88 -6.88
CA SER A 522 15.33 3.61 -7.58
C SER A 522 15.45 2.46 -6.59
N ILE A 523 14.65 1.40 -6.78
CA ILE A 523 14.74 0.19 -5.95
C ILE A 523 16.09 -0.51 -6.05
N TRP A 524 16.83 -0.24 -7.15
CA TRP A 524 18.17 -0.78 -7.43
C TRP A 524 19.31 0.09 -6.88
N ALA A 525 19.02 1.27 -6.31
CA ALA A 525 20.05 2.20 -5.87
C ALA A 525 20.93 1.62 -4.77
N SER A 526 22.25 1.78 -4.93
CA SER A 526 23.23 1.47 -3.89
C SER A 526 23.43 2.72 -3.01
N ILE A 527 22.82 2.72 -1.82
CA ILE A 527 22.82 3.85 -0.89
C ILE A 527 23.63 3.60 0.38
N GLU A 528 24.32 2.46 0.50
CA GLU A 528 25.21 2.11 1.60
C GLU A 528 26.64 2.57 1.27
N THR A 529 26.89 3.89 1.32
CA THR A 529 28.19 4.47 0.97
C THR A 529 28.68 5.48 2.01
N THR A 530 30.01 5.62 2.12
CA THR A 530 30.63 6.59 3.05
C THR A 530 30.43 8.03 2.61
N GLU A 531 30.16 8.30 1.32
CA GLU A 531 29.83 9.62 0.79
C GLU A 531 28.47 10.10 1.29
N LEU A 532 27.52 9.19 1.43
CA LEU A 532 26.19 9.49 1.97
C LEU A 532 26.22 9.47 3.50
N TRP A 533 26.74 8.40 4.07
CA TRP A 533 26.76 8.14 5.51
C TRP A 533 28.16 8.36 6.09
N SER A 534 28.65 9.61 6.09
CA SER A 534 29.93 9.91 6.72
C SER A 534 29.88 9.65 8.22
N LEU A 535 31.05 9.33 8.84
CA LEU A 535 31.10 9.10 10.28
C LEU A 535 30.51 10.28 11.09
N PRO A 536 30.83 11.56 10.79
CA PRO A 536 30.17 12.68 11.48
C PRO A 536 28.65 12.75 11.27
N THR A 537 28.14 12.28 10.12
CA THR A 537 26.69 12.19 9.88
C THR A 537 26.06 11.16 10.80
N LEU A 538 26.66 9.98 10.93
CA LEU A 538 26.16 8.92 11.80
C LEU A 538 26.27 9.29 13.28
N GLU A 539 27.38 9.93 13.69
CA GLU A 539 27.54 10.47 15.05
C GLU A 539 26.47 11.52 15.39
N TYR A 540 26.13 12.38 14.42
CA TYR A 540 25.04 13.34 14.60
C TYR A 540 23.69 12.65 14.77
N ILE A 541 23.36 11.67 13.92
CA ILE A 541 22.12 10.89 14.05
C ILE A 541 22.06 10.19 15.41
N MET A 542 23.15 9.54 15.84
CA MET A 542 23.21 8.90 17.16
C MET A 542 22.97 9.92 18.27
N SER A 543 23.54 11.14 18.18
CA SER A 543 23.31 12.19 19.16
C SER A 543 21.86 12.67 19.24
N ILE A 544 21.13 12.69 18.12
CA ILE A 544 19.68 12.97 18.10
C ILE A 544 18.93 11.87 18.87
N ILE A 545 19.22 10.61 18.57
CA ILE A 545 18.58 9.47 19.22
C ILE A 545 18.89 9.41 20.71
N ASP A 546 20.13 9.74 21.12
CA ASP A 546 20.50 9.82 22.54
C ASP A 546 19.71 10.93 23.27
N ARG A 547 19.46 12.08 22.62
CA ARG A 547 18.57 13.11 23.16
C ARG A 547 17.12 12.62 23.25
N ALA A 548 16.66 11.83 22.29
CA ALA A 548 15.32 11.24 22.33
C ALA A 548 15.18 10.28 23.55
N PHE A 549 16.18 9.45 23.83
CA PHE A 549 16.19 8.63 25.05
C PHE A 549 16.18 9.50 26.33
N ALA A 550 16.96 10.59 26.35
CA ALA A 550 16.96 11.52 27.48
C ALA A 550 15.59 12.20 27.68
N ALA A 551 14.87 12.52 26.59
CA ALA A 551 13.55 13.14 26.65
C ALA A 551 12.49 12.21 27.32
N ILE A 552 12.58 10.91 27.10
CA ILE A 552 11.65 9.93 27.70
C ILE A 552 12.07 9.45 29.11
N GLU A 553 13.31 9.70 29.56
CA GLU A 553 13.83 9.20 30.82
C GLU A 553 12.97 9.57 32.05
N PRO A 554 12.34 10.78 32.15
CA PRO A 554 11.43 11.11 33.26
C PRO A 554 10.25 10.17 33.40
N LEU A 555 9.82 9.52 32.28
CA LEU A 555 8.72 8.57 32.28
C LEU A 555 9.06 7.26 32.98
N ARG A 556 10.34 6.92 33.12
CA ARG A 556 10.76 5.67 33.78
C ARG A 556 10.13 5.48 35.15
N ASN A 557 9.96 6.57 35.89
CA ASN A 557 9.37 6.56 37.22
C ASN A 557 7.91 7.05 37.23
N SER A 558 7.52 8.00 36.37
CA SER A 558 6.19 8.59 36.36
C SER A 558 5.16 7.78 35.58
N ASN A 559 5.58 7.12 34.50
CA ASN A 559 4.74 6.24 33.66
C ASN A 559 5.59 5.12 33.02
N PRO A 560 5.95 4.07 33.80
CA PRO A 560 6.85 3.00 33.33
C PRO A 560 6.34 2.25 32.09
N GLN A 561 5.02 2.14 31.92
CA GLN A 561 4.43 1.49 30.74
C GLN A 561 4.68 2.32 29.47
N ARG A 562 4.38 3.63 29.52
CA ARG A 562 4.67 4.53 28.38
C ARG A 562 6.16 4.61 28.10
N PHE A 563 7.01 4.68 29.14
CA PHE A 563 8.46 4.60 28.98
C PHE A 563 8.90 3.36 28.19
N ALA A 564 8.39 2.18 28.57
CA ALA A 564 8.77 0.93 27.90
C ALA A 564 8.40 0.96 26.40
N VAL A 565 7.21 1.44 26.06
CA VAL A 565 6.75 1.57 24.66
C VAL A 565 7.64 2.53 23.86
N LEU A 566 7.89 3.74 24.38
CA LEU A 566 8.70 4.73 23.68
C LEU A 566 10.16 4.31 23.55
N ASN A 567 10.73 3.73 24.62
CA ASN A 567 12.09 3.18 24.59
C ASN A 567 12.25 2.12 23.50
N ASP A 568 11.27 1.25 23.35
CA ASP A 568 11.24 0.19 22.36
C ASP A 568 11.21 0.74 20.93
N ARG A 569 10.37 1.75 20.68
CA ARG A 569 10.26 2.46 19.40
C ARG A 569 11.59 3.15 19.04
N LEU A 570 12.21 3.85 19.99
CA LEU A 570 13.50 4.52 19.77
C LEU A 570 14.64 3.52 19.53
N ARG A 571 14.64 2.38 20.21
CA ARG A 571 15.61 1.29 19.95
C ARG A 571 15.49 0.77 18.53
N ARG A 572 14.27 0.63 18.00
CA ARG A 572 14.06 0.25 16.61
C ARG A 572 14.65 1.28 15.65
N GLU A 573 14.41 2.56 15.86
CA GLU A 573 14.99 3.63 15.03
C GLU A 573 16.54 3.66 15.09
N ARG A 574 17.12 3.35 16.26
CA ARG A 574 18.57 3.29 16.47
C ARG A 574 19.26 2.19 15.66
N MET A 575 18.55 1.18 15.21
CA MET A 575 19.13 0.06 14.46
C MET A 575 19.77 0.49 13.14
N THR A 576 19.15 1.43 12.41
CA THR A 576 19.70 1.92 11.13
C THR A 576 21.09 2.54 11.28
N PRO A 577 21.33 3.53 12.15
CA PRO A 577 22.68 4.07 12.30
C PRO A 577 23.67 3.06 12.90
N ILE A 578 23.25 2.15 13.78
CA ILE A 578 24.11 1.05 14.27
C ILE A 578 24.54 0.14 13.12
N PHE A 579 23.61 -0.28 12.27
CA PHE A 579 23.91 -1.08 11.09
C PHE A 579 24.97 -0.40 10.21
N LEU A 580 24.77 0.88 9.90
CA LEU A 580 25.69 1.66 9.08
C LEU A 580 27.07 1.85 9.75
N LEU A 581 27.11 2.05 11.07
CA LEU A 581 28.37 2.11 11.83
C LEU A 581 29.14 0.80 11.74
N PHE A 582 28.46 -0.34 11.89
CA PHE A 582 29.12 -1.65 11.75
C PHE A 582 29.56 -1.92 10.31
N ARG A 583 28.75 -1.61 9.34
CA ARG A 583 29.07 -1.85 7.93
C ARG A 583 30.20 -0.98 7.41
N LEU A 584 30.24 0.30 7.78
CA LEU A 584 31.14 1.28 7.19
C LEU A 584 32.29 1.69 8.11
N TYR A 585 32.13 1.59 9.43
CA TYR A 585 33.03 2.22 10.40
C TYR A 585 33.39 1.35 11.62
N MET A 586 33.12 0.06 11.60
CA MET A 586 33.38 -0.83 12.74
C MET A 586 34.80 -0.73 13.33
N PRO A 587 35.91 -0.56 12.53
CA PRO A 587 37.25 -0.39 13.08
C PRO A 587 37.45 0.90 13.87
N PHE A 588 36.58 1.89 13.71
CA PHE A 588 36.66 3.19 14.39
C PHE A 588 35.85 3.22 15.69
N LEU A 589 35.03 2.21 15.96
CA LEU A 589 34.27 2.10 17.22
C LEU A 589 35.14 1.58 18.35
N THR A 590 34.89 2.08 19.56
CA THR A 590 35.51 1.52 20.77
C THR A 590 34.96 0.11 21.05
N GLN A 591 35.70 -0.69 21.86
CA GLN A 591 35.22 -2.02 22.21
C GLN A 591 33.88 -1.96 22.97
N GLU A 592 33.74 -1.01 23.91
CA GLU A 592 32.49 -0.79 24.65
C GLU A 592 31.32 -0.46 23.74
N GLN A 593 31.50 0.42 22.73
CA GLN A 593 30.48 0.73 21.75
C GLN A 593 30.07 -0.50 20.92
N LYS A 594 31.04 -1.30 20.50
CA LYS A 594 30.76 -2.53 19.73
C LYS A 594 29.93 -3.51 20.54
N GLU A 595 30.28 -3.74 21.81
CA GLU A 595 29.57 -4.65 22.69
C GLU A 595 28.13 -4.16 22.96
N GLU A 596 27.96 -2.88 23.32
CA GLU A 596 26.63 -2.29 23.51
C GLU A 596 25.76 -2.39 22.27
N TYR A 597 26.30 -2.00 21.11
CA TYR A 597 25.53 -1.90 19.89
C TYR A 597 25.14 -3.26 19.33
N ILE A 598 26.03 -4.27 19.40
CA ILE A 598 25.73 -5.58 18.81
C ILE A 598 24.65 -6.34 19.58
N ASP A 599 24.66 -6.25 20.92
CA ASP A 599 23.67 -6.95 21.73
C ASP A 599 22.30 -6.31 21.60
N ASP A 600 22.23 -4.96 21.59
CA ASP A 600 21.02 -4.20 21.35
C ASP A 600 20.45 -4.50 19.94
N PHE A 601 21.29 -4.42 18.92
CA PHE A 601 20.93 -4.69 17.54
C PHE A 601 20.39 -6.12 17.35
N ALA A 602 21.09 -7.12 17.88
CA ALA A 602 20.68 -8.52 17.76
C ALA A 602 19.33 -8.80 18.45
N PHE A 603 19.11 -8.20 19.64
CA PHE A 603 17.85 -8.32 20.35
C PHE A 603 16.68 -7.75 19.55
N TYR A 604 16.82 -6.52 19.02
CA TYR A 604 15.75 -5.87 18.30
C TYR A 604 15.56 -6.42 16.87
N ALA A 605 16.61 -6.93 16.23
CA ALA A 605 16.47 -7.67 14.97
C ALA A 605 15.54 -8.88 15.14
N ASN A 606 15.76 -9.67 16.18
CA ASN A 606 14.88 -10.81 16.50
C ASN A 606 13.46 -10.36 16.87
N LYS A 607 13.34 -9.34 17.74
CA LYS A 607 12.04 -8.84 18.21
C LYS A 607 11.14 -8.35 17.08
N TYR A 608 11.70 -7.65 16.10
CA TYR A 608 10.96 -7.08 14.97
C TYR A 608 11.01 -7.95 13.71
N GLU A 609 11.46 -9.19 13.84
CA GLU A 609 11.58 -10.14 12.74
C GLU A 609 12.35 -9.56 11.53
N ILE A 610 13.40 -8.79 11.80
CA ILE A 610 14.30 -8.27 10.78
C ILE A 610 15.30 -9.38 10.46
N ILE A 611 15.05 -10.12 9.39
CA ILE A 611 15.78 -11.34 9.06
C ILE A 611 16.68 -11.20 7.82
N GLN A 612 16.48 -10.12 7.06
CA GLN A 612 17.20 -9.85 5.82
C GLN A 612 17.72 -8.42 5.78
N THR A 613 18.82 -8.20 5.09
CA THR A 613 19.35 -6.87 4.79
C THR A 613 18.99 -6.36 3.40
N GLY A 614 18.43 -7.22 2.54
CA GLY A 614 17.96 -6.93 1.20
C GLY A 614 17.17 -8.12 0.65
N GLU A 615 16.57 -8.00 -0.54
CA GLU A 615 15.81 -9.07 -1.17
C GLU A 615 16.74 -10.23 -1.58
N ALA A 616 16.34 -11.44 -1.33
CA ALA A 616 16.86 -12.71 -1.84
C ALA A 616 18.19 -13.26 -1.27
N GLU A 617 19.14 -12.48 -0.71
CA GLU A 617 20.48 -13.05 -0.46
C GLU A 617 21.13 -12.73 0.91
N ASN A 618 20.58 -11.88 1.71
CA ASN A 618 21.26 -11.39 2.90
C ASN A 618 20.66 -11.95 4.19
N ASN A 619 21.30 -12.98 4.72
CA ASN A 619 20.98 -13.51 6.03
C ASN A 619 21.54 -12.59 7.13
N LEU A 620 20.68 -11.77 7.74
CA LEU A 620 21.06 -10.85 8.81
C LEU A 620 21.61 -11.60 10.03
N GLU A 621 21.10 -12.77 10.36
CA GLU A 621 21.60 -13.62 11.46
C GLU A 621 23.06 -14.02 11.24
N GLY A 622 23.44 -14.38 10.02
CA GLY A 622 24.82 -14.66 9.63
C GLY A 622 25.72 -13.44 9.84
N ILE A 623 25.29 -12.27 9.38
CA ILE A 623 26.01 -10.99 9.56
C ILE A 623 26.20 -10.66 11.05
N ILE A 624 25.16 -10.79 11.85
CA ILE A 624 25.22 -10.58 13.31
C ILE A 624 26.23 -11.56 13.94
N SER A 625 26.23 -12.82 13.52
CA SER A 625 27.14 -13.83 14.02
C SER A 625 28.60 -13.51 13.68
N GLU A 626 28.87 -13.05 12.46
CA GLU A 626 30.21 -12.59 12.05
C GLU A 626 30.68 -11.37 12.86
N TRP A 627 29.79 -10.40 13.09
CA TRP A 627 30.10 -9.23 13.92
C TRP A 627 30.41 -9.64 15.37
N LYS A 628 29.58 -10.52 15.97
CA LYS A 628 29.85 -11.04 17.33
C LYS A 628 31.17 -11.77 17.42
N ALA A 629 31.52 -12.61 16.47
CA ALA A 629 32.80 -13.28 16.41
C ALA A 629 33.97 -12.29 16.30
N SER A 630 33.82 -11.21 15.55
CA SER A 630 34.83 -10.15 15.42
C SER A 630 34.97 -9.29 16.69
N ILE A 631 33.95 -9.21 17.53
CA ILE A 631 33.94 -8.39 18.77
C ILE A 631 34.43 -9.17 19.98
N TYR A 632 33.97 -10.41 20.10
CA TYR A 632 34.22 -11.23 21.29
C TYR A 632 35.34 -12.28 21.12
N GLY A 633 35.84 -12.48 19.88
CA GLY A 633 36.90 -13.45 19.54
C GLY A 633 36.31 -14.77 19.15
#